data_064187de089d0e3e7cf898e24a41a103
#
_entry.id   064187de089d0e3e7cf898e24a41a103
#
_cell.length_a   1.000
_cell.length_b   1.000
_cell.length_c   1.000
_cell.angle_alpha   90.00
_cell.angle_beta   90.00
_cell.angle_gamma   90.00
#
_symmetry.space_group_name_H-M   'P 1'
#
loop_
_entity.id
_entity.type
_entity.pdbx_description
1 polymer ?
#
loop_
_entity_poly.entity_id
_entity_poly.type
_entity_poly.pdbx_seq_one_letter_code
_entity_poly.pdbx_strand_id
1 'polypeptide(L)' 'MTSDAGADRIYTIDGRYVGTDINALAKGMYIVNGKKILK' A
#
# COMPACT_ATOMS: atom_id res chain seq x y z
N MET A 1 -19.43 5.94 -3.62
CA MET A 1 -19.22 4.78 -3.15
C MET A 1 -17.81 4.43 -3.07
N THR A 2 -17.52 3.71 -2.30
CA THR A 2 -16.17 3.41 -2.24
C THR A 2 -15.84 2.23 -3.06
N SER A 3 -14.92 2.38 -3.87
CA SER A 3 -14.44 1.30 -4.66
C SER A 3 -13.31 0.60 -3.99
N ASP A 4 -12.98 0.98 -2.80
CA ASP A 4 -11.81 0.40 -2.16
C ASP A 4 -12.15 -0.75 -1.26
N ALA A 5 -13.39 -1.16 -1.22
CA ALA A 5 -13.76 -2.27 -0.37
C ALA A 5 -12.95 -3.48 -0.77
N GLY A 6 -12.20 -4.02 0.14
CA GLY A 6 -11.40 -5.19 -0.11
C GLY A 6 -10.08 -4.93 -0.82
N ALA A 7 -9.80 -3.69 -1.18
CA ALA A 7 -8.54 -3.37 -1.83
C ALA A 7 -7.73 -2.42 -0.95
N ASP A 8 -6.51 -2.79 -0.65
CA ASP A 8 -5.65 -1.97 0.17
C ASP A 8 -4.82 -1.06 -0.72
N ARG A 9 -4.87 0.21 -0.45
CA ARG A 9 -4.02 1.14 -1.17
C ARG A 9 -2.68 1.19 -0.50
N ILE A 10 -1.63 1.04 -1.28
CA ILE A 10 -0.28 0.96 -0.77
C ILE A 10 0.49 2.20 -1.19
N TYR A 11 1.16 2.81 -0.22
CA TYR A 11 1.95 4.01 -0.45
C TYR A 11 3.35 3.77 0.06
N THR A 12 4.31 4.48 -0.51
CA THR A 12 5.65 4.48 0.05
C THR A 12 5.67 5.37 1.28
N ILE A 13 6.75 5.31 2.03
CA ILE A 13 6.84 6.08 3.26
C ILE A 13 6.88 7.58 3.02
N ASP A 14 7.19 8.00 1.80
CA ASP A 14 7.16 9.42 1.46
C ASP A 14 5.81 9.85 0.89
N GLY A 15 4.83 8.95 0.87
CA GLY A 15 3.47 9.30 0.51
C GLY A 15 3.08 9.01 -0.92
N ARG A 16 3.90 8.31 -1.69
CA ARG A 16 3.57 8.01 -3.08
C ARG A 16 2.71 6.77 -3.18
N TYR A 17 1.68 6.86 -3.98
CA TYR A 17 0.83 5.72 -4.25
C TYR A 17 1.56 4.76 -5.20
N VAL A 18 1.64 3.49 -4.83
CA VAL A 18 2.36 2.50 -5.62
C VAL A 18 1.50 1.33 -6.08
N GLY A 19 0.29 1.20 -5.58
CA GLY A 19 -0.59 0.14 -6.07
C GLY A 19 -1.44 -0.46 -4.98
N THR A 20 -2.04 -1.60 -5.30
CA THR A 20 -2.94 -2.28 -4.38
C THR A 20 -2.50 -3.70 -4.09
N ASP A 21 -1.42 -4.17 -4.68
CA ASP A 21 -0.95 -5.54 -4.47
C ASP A 21 0.47 -5.52 -3.94
N ILE A 22 0.60 -5.79 -2.66
CA ILE A 22 1.90 -5.78 -2.01
C ILE A 22 2.84 -6.83 -2.60
N ASN A 23 2.29 -7.92 -3.12
CA ASN A 23 3.13 -8.97 -3.68
C ASN A 23 3.77 -8.57 -5.00
N ALA A 24 3.25 -7.54 -5.65
CA ALA A 24 3.82 -7.03 -6.89
C ALA A 24 4.92 -6.02 -6.65
N LEU A 25 5.19 -5.67 -5.40
CA LEU A 25 6.14 -4.63 -5.06
C LEU A 25 7.44 -5.23 -4.57
N ALA A 26 8.51 -4.50 -4.76
CA ALA A 26 9.81 -4.91 -4.24
C ALA A 26 9.81 -4.85 -2.73
N LYS A 27 10.76 -5.51 -2.12
CA LYS A 27 10.92 -5.47 -0.67
C LYS A 27 11.18 -4.04 -0.23
N GLY A 28 10.57 -3.66 0.87
CA GLY A 28 10.75 -2.33 1.40
C GLY A 28 9.68 -1.99 2.40
N MET A 29 9.68 -0.75 2.83
CA MET A 29 8.71 -0.30 3.80
C MET A 29 7.60 0.44 3.09
N TYR A 30 6.36 0.09 3.41
CA TYR A 30 5.20 0.65 2.76
C TYR A 30 4.15 1.02 3.79
N ILE A 31 3.20 1.83 3.34
CA ILE A 31 2.07 2.21 4.19
C ILE A 31 0.81 1.66 3.55
N VAL A 32 0.11 0.84 4.30
CA VAL A 32 -1.11 0.18 3.85
C VAL A 32 -2.20 0.50 4.83
N ASN A 33 -3.26 1.13 4.36
CA ASN A 33 -4.39 1.51 5.21
C ASN A 33 -3.95 2.33 6.42
N GLY A 34 -2.97 3.20 6.20
CA GLY A 34 -2.48 4.03 7.29
C GLY A 34 -1.51 3.35 8.23
N LYS A 35 -1.13 2.11 7.94
CA LYS A 35 -0.19 1.39 8.79
C LYS A 35 1.12 1.16 8.07
N LYS A 36 2.20 1.33 8.77
CA LYS A 36 3.52 1.10 8.22
C LYS A 36 3.84 -0.39 8.29
N ILE A 37 4.19 -0.96 7.15
CA ILE A 37 4.53 -2.38 7.10
C ILE A 37 5.89 -2.54 6.44
N LEU A 38 6.54 -3.65 6.73
CA LEU A 38 7.80 -4.00 6.11
C LEU A 38 7.58 -5.27 5.29
N LYS A 39 7.89 -5.20 4.01
CA LYS A 39 7.77 -6.35 3.15
C LYS A 39 9.07 -7.14 3.11
#